data_76b9a9bab86f204de7b917ba001958f4
#
_entry.id   76b9a9bab86f204de7b917ba001958f4
#
_cell.length_a   1.000
_cell.length_b   1.000
_cell.length_c   1.000
_cell.angle_alpha   90.00
_cell.angle_beta   90.00
_cell.angle_gamma   90.00
#
_symmetry.space_group_name_H-M   'P 1'
#
loop_
_entity.id
_entity.type
_entity.pdbx_description
1 polymer ?
#
loop_
_entity_poly.entity_id
_entity_poly.type
_entity_poly.pdbx_seq_one_letter_code
_entity_poly.pdbx_strand_id
1 'polypeptide(L)'
;DYFDPKLKTEGIKLNISNWRRPAPNTIPWDSKAAGLYMICTLSKHEAERQGYSESLMLDHEGNVAESTSANIFFKDEKGEFHTPIADSFLNGITRQTVIEIAKSMNIVVHERKIKPEELSTFVGCFLTGTAAEITPVSQIAENKYKVCDRILNLSESYGKLVRKKKAA
;
A
#
# COMPACT_ATOMS: atom_id res chain seq x y z
N ASP A 1 9.76 -14.56 -4.71
CA ASP A 1 8.76 -13.47 -4.78
C ASP A 1 7.75 -13.61 -3.63
N TYR A 2 7.34 -12.49 -3.05
CA TYR A 2 6.36 -12.47 -1.96
C TYR A 2 4.94 -12.78 -2.47
N PHE A 3 4.63 -12.32 -3.66
CA PHE A 3 3.42 -12.66 -4.39
C PHE A 3 3.78 -13.43 -5.68
N ASP A 4 2.80 -14.15 -6.25
CA ASP A 4 2.94 -14.77 -7.57
C ASP A 4 3.36 -13.69 -8.59
N PRO A 5 4.40 -13.92 -9.41
CA PRO A 5 4.86 -12.98 -10.42
C PRO A 5 3.77 -12.44 -11.36
N LYS A 6 2.76 -13.24 -11.67
CA LYS A 6 1.60 -12.83 -12.48
C LYS A 6 0.84 -11.67 -11.83
N LEU A 7 0.76 -11.64 -10.50
CA LEU A 7 0.06 -10.58 -9.77
C LEU A 7 0.77 -9.23 -9.86
N LYS A 8 2.05 -9.18 -10.29
CA LYS A 8 2.73 -7.90 -10.56
C LYS A 8 2.14 -7.17 -11.78
N THR A 9 1.47 -7.88 -12.67
CA THR A 9 0.81 -7.32 -13.86
C THR A 9 -0.72 -7.33 -13.77
N GLU A 10 -1.28 -8.33 -13.10
CA GLU A 10 -2.74 -8.47 -12.95
C GLU A 10 -3.28 -7.70 -11.73
N GLY A 11 -2.41 -7.43 -10.74
CA GLY A 11 -2.76 -6.81 -9.47
C GLY A 11 -3.40 -7.80 -8.48
N ILE A 12 -3.15 -7.55 -7.20
CA ILE A 12 -3.73 -8.33 -6.10
C ILE A 12 -5.10 -7.79 -5.69
N LYS A 13 -5.86 -8.60 -4.94
CA LYS A 13 -7.17 -8.21 -4.40
C LYS A 13 -7.11 -8.12 -2.89
N LEU A 14 -7.73 -7.10 -2.32
CA LEU A 14 -7.85 -6.86 -0.90
C LEU A 14 -9.34 -6.88 -0.47
N ASN A 15 -9.61 -7.42 0.73
CA ASN A 15 -10.82 -7.08 1.46
C ASN A 15 -10.56 -5.85 2.35
N ILE A 16 -11.56 -5.41 3.12
CA ILE A 16 -11.36 -4.43 4.20
C ILE A 16 -11.40 -5.19 5.52
N SER A 17 -10.38 -4.99 6.36
CA SER A 17 -10.24 -5.64 7.65
C SER A 17 -11.30 -5.18 8.65
N ASN A 18 -11.79 -6.11 9.47
CA ASN A 18 -12.56 -5.79 10.67
C ASN A 18 -11.69 -5.21 11.80
N TRP A 19 -10.38 -5.48 11.78
CA TRP A 19 -9.43 -4.96 12.75
C TRP A 19 -8.88 -3.61 12.26
N ARG A 20 -8.68 -2.67 13.19
CA ARG A 20 -8.14 -1.34 12.92
C ARG A 20 -6.73 -1.19 13.47
N ARG A 21 -5.93 -0.32 12.86
CA ARG A 21 -4.68 0.11 13.46
C ARG A 21 -4.97 0.85 14.77
N PRO A 22 -4.18 0.59 15.84
CA PRO A 22 -4.43 1.18 17.15
C PRO A 22 -4.21 2.69 17.14
N ALA A 23 -4.84 3.38 18.09
CA ALA A 23 -4.63 4.80 18.30
C ALA A 23 -3.18 5.10 18.68
N PRO A 24 -2.57 6.20 18.20
CA PRO A 24 -1.17 6.52 18.43
C PRO A 24 -0.77 6.65 19.91
N ASN A 25 -1.73 6.97 20.78
CA ASN A 25 -1.50 7.11 22.23
C ASN A 25 -1.68 5.80 23.02
N THR A 26 -1.95 4.67 22.35
CA THR A 26 -2.17 3.37 23.01
C THR A 26 -1.01 2.40 22.82
N ILE A 27 -0.17 2.61 21.82
CA ILE A 27 0.91 1.71 21.44
C ILE A 27 1.97 2.48 20.64
N PRO A 28 3.27 2.10 20.69
CA PRO A 28 4.31 2.72 19.87
C PRO A 28 4.14 2.34 18.40
N TRP A 29 3.21 3.00 17.71
CA TRP A 29 2.75 2.69 16.35
C TRP A 29 3.85 2.83 15.29
N ASP A 30 4.87 3.64 15.53
CA ASP A 30 6.04 3.86 14.68
C ASP A 30 7.16 2.83 14.89
N SER A 31 6.96 1.90 15.82
CA SER A 31 7.89 0.81 16.09
C SER A 31 7.55 -0.43 15.25
N LYS A 32 8.56 -1.03 14.62
CA LYS A 32 8.40 -2.30 13.89
C LYS A 32 8.52 -3.50 14.85
N ALA A 33 7.67 -3.52 15.88
CA ALA A 33 7.66 -4.54 16.92
C ALA A 33 6.69 -5.68 16.60
N ALA A 34 7.06 -6.93 16.90
CA ALA A 34 6.28 -8.13 16.61
C ALA A 34 4.85 -8.08 17.19
N GLY A 35 4.68 -7.52 18.38
CA GLY A 35 3.36 -7.40 19.02
C GLY A 35 2.34 -6.56 18.25
N LEU A 36 2.80 -5.68 17.35
CA LEU A 36 1.92 -4.84 16.51
C LEU A 36 1.37 -5.58 15.28
N TYR A 37 1.94 -6.75 14.97
CA TYR A 37 1.55 -7.53 13.79
C TYR A 37 0.47 -8.58 14.06
N MET A 38 0.07 -8.77 15.30
CA MET A 38 -0.98 -9.76 15.62
C MET A 38 -2.28 -9.47 14.86
N ILE A 39 -2.77 -8.24 14.91
CA ILE A 39 -3.99 -7.84 14.17
C ILE A 39 -3.80 -7.91 12.65
N CYS A 40 -2.59 -7.63 12.17
CA CYS A 40 -2.25 -7.77 10.76
C CYS A 40 -2.34 -9.24 10.32
N THR A 41 -1.78 -10.17 11.11
CA THR A 41 -1.83 -11.61 10.85
C THR A 41 -3.28 -12.13 10.85
N LEU A 42 -4.09 -11.72 11.82
CA LEU A 42 -5.51 -12.10 11.88
C LEU A 42 -6.26 -11.59 10.64
N SER A 43 -6.04 -10.33 10.26
CA SER A 43 -6.66 -9.71 9.08
C SER A 43 -6.25 -10.42 7.79
N LYS A 44 -4.96 -10.75 7.65
CA LYS A 44 -4.45 -11.46 6.46
C LYS A 44 -5.06 -12.86 6.33
N HIS A 45 -5.07 -13.64 7.39
CA HIS A 45 -5.66 -14.98 7.37
C HIS A 45 -7.17 -14.94 7.07
N GLU A 46 -7.89 -13.92 7.54
CA GLU A 46 -9.29 -13.74 7.20
C GLU A 46 -9.46 -13.39 5.72
N ALA A 47 -8.62 -12.50 5.18
CA ALA A 47 -8.62 -12.17 3.77
C ALA A 47 -8.36 -13.40 2.89
N GLU A 48 -7.36 -14.22 3.25
CA GLU A 48 -7.01 -15.45 2.53
C GLU A 48 -8.17 -16.47 2.53
N ARG A 49 -8.88 -16.64 3.66
CA ARG A 49 -10.08 -17.50 3.73
C ARG A 49 -11.20 -17.02 2.82
N GLN A 50 -11.27 -15.71 2.54
CA GLN A 50 -12.23 -15.10 1.64
C GLN A 50 -11.75 -15.02 0.17
N GLY A 51 -10.56 -15.55 -0.14
CA GLY A 51 -9.99 -15.56 -1.49
C GLY A 51 -9.30 -14.25 -1.91
N TYR A 52 -8.96 -13.37 -0.94
CA TYR A 52 -8.17 -12.17 -1.15
C TYR A 52 -6.69 -12.43 -0.84
N SER A 53 -5.81 -11.65 -1.45
CA SER A 53 -4.35 -11.77 -1.23
C SER A 53 -3.88 -11.02 0.02
N GLU A 54 -4.57 -9.95 0.39
CA GLU A 54 -4.24 -9.03 1.49
C GLU A 54 -5.51 -8.39 2.05
N SER A 55 -5.36 -7.63 3.13
CA SER A 55 -6.45 -6.85 3.71
C SER A 55 -6.06 -5.37 3.82
N LEU A 56 -6.96 -4.48 3.45
CA LEU A 56 -6.87 -3.05 3.76
C LEU A 56 -7.27 -2.84 5.22
N MET A 57 -6.41 -2.17 5.98
CA MET A 57 -6.70 -1.79 7.36
C MET A 57 -7.05 -0.31 7.44
N LEU A 58 -8.00 0.01 8.29
CA LEU A 58 -8.34 1.38 8.66
C LEU A 58 -7.62 1.77 9.96
N ASP A 59 -7.44 3.07 10.19
CA ASP A 59 -6.99 3.58 11.47
C ASP A 59 -8.13 3.56 12.52
N HIS A 60 -7.83 3.96 13.75
CA HIS A 60 -8.79 4.01 14.84
C HIS A 60 -9.95 5.00 14.59
N GLU A 61 -9.76 6.01 13.74
CA GLU A 61 -10.75 6.99 13.33
C GLU A 61 -11.58 6.54 12.12
N GLY A 62 -11.23 5.41 11.49
CA GLY A 62 -11.89 4.87 10.31
C GLY A 62 -11.38 5.43 8.98
N ASN A 63 -10.22 6.11 8.95
CA ASN A 63 -9.56 6.46 7.69
C ASN A 63 -8.75 5.27 7.18
N VAL A 64 -8.48 5.25 5.89
CA VAL A 64 -7.54 4.29 5.28
C VAL A 64 -6.16 4.47 5.91
N ALA A 65 -5.54 3.37 6.34
CA ALA A 65 -4.20 3.33 6.92
C ALA A 65 -3.19 2.67 5.98
N GLU A 66 -3.13 1.37 5.99
CA GLU A 66 -2.19 0.58 5.19
C GLU A 66 -2.77 -0.82 4.91
N SER A 67 -2.07 -1.70 4.19
CA SER A 67 -2.41 -3.12 4.18
C SER A 67 -1.79 -3.84 5.39
N THR A 68 -2.03 -5.15 5.52
CA THR A 68 -1.49 -5.91 6.66
C THR A 68 0.04 -5.99 6.68
N SER A 69 0.70 -5.77 5.55
CA SER A 69 2.16 -5.95 5.39
C SER A 69 2.87 -4.81 4.66
N ALA A 70 2.13 -3.82 4.12
CA ALA A 70 2.68 -2.80 3.23
C ALA A 70 1.85 -1.50 3.27
N ASN A 71 2.50 -0.38 2.98
CA ASN A 71 1.80 0.90 2.80
C ASN A 71 1.03 0.92 1.48
N ILE A 72 0.06 1.82 1.36
CA ILE A 72 -0.85 1.89 0.21
C ILE A 72 -0.81 3.26 -0.46
N PHE A 73 -0.96 3.25 -1.78
CA PHE A 73 -1.10 4.42 -2.63
C PHE A 73 -2.28 4.25 -3.57
N PHE A 74 -2.94 5.35 -3.86
CA PHE A 74 -4.00 5.45 -4.83
C PHE A 74 -3.61 6.43 -5.94
N LYS A 75 -4.13 6.22 -7.14
CA LYS A 75 -3.96 7.12 -8.27
C LYS A 75 -5.33 7.67 -8.68
N ASP A 76 -5.42 8.97 -8.82
CA ASP A 76 -6.62 9.65 -9.31
C ASP A 76 -6.65 9.74 -10.86
N GLU A 77 -7.71 10.33 -11.41
CA GLU A 77 -7.88 10.52 -12.85
C GLU A 77 -6.85 11.49 -13.45
N LYS A 78 -6.36 12.47 -12.68
CA LYS A 78 -5.30 13.40 -13.10
C LYS A 78 -3.93 12.73 -13.17
N GLY A 79 -3.80 11.55 -12.57
CA GLY A 79 -2.55 10.80 -12.51
C GLY A 79 -1.70 11.16 -11.29
N GLU A 80 -2.24 11.90 -10.34
CA GLU A 80 -1.60 12.22 -9.07
C GLU A 80 -1.72 11.03 -8.11
N PHE A 81 -0.77 10.89 -7.18
CA PHE A 81 -0.81 9.86 -6.18
C PHE A 81 -1.28 10.40 -4.84
N HIS A 82 -2.04 9.57 -4.13
CA HIS A 82 -2.53 9.85 -2.78
C HIS A 82 -2.11 8.70 -1.87
N THR A 83 -1.57 9.01 -0.70
CA THR A 83 -1.20 8.01 0.31
C THR A 83 -1.61 8.52 1.68
N PRO A 84 -2.06 7.64 2.59
CA PRO A 84 -2.40 8.04 3.95
C PRO A 84 -1.20 8.66 4.69
N ILE A 85 -1.49 9.63 5.57
CA ILE A 85 -0.50 10.17 6.51
C ILE A 85 -0.11 9.06 7.48
N ALA A 86 1.19 8.79 7.60
CA ALA A 86 1.71 7.76 8.48
C ALA A 86 1.76 8.24 9.94
N ASP A 87 0.61 8.34 10.59
CA ASP A 87 0.42 8.80 11.97
C ASP A 87 -0.15 7.72 12.93
N SER A 88 -0.48 6.53 12.39
CA SER A 88 -0.98 5.38 13.14
C SER A 88 -0.42 4.04 12.62
N PHE A 89 0.55 4.11 11.70
CA PHE A 89 1.22 2.96 11.08
C PHE A 89 2.62 3.37 10.62
N LEU A 90 3.46 2.39 10.27
CA LEU A 90 4.84 2.64 9.90
C LEU A 90 4.97 3.51 8.63
N ASN A 91 5.75 4.57 8.71
CA ASN A 91 6.23 5.29 7.52
C ASN A 91 7.35 4.48 6.85
N GLY A 92 6.97 3.50 6.02
CA GLY A 92 7.88 2.55 5.41
C GLY A 92 8.97 3.19 4.54
N ILE A 93 10.20 2.65 4.60
CA ILE A 93 11.33 3.12 3.77
C ILE A 93 10.96 3.04 2.28
N THR A 94 10.33 1.94 1.85
CA THR A 94 9.86 1.80 0.47
C THR A 94 8.84 2.89 0.10
N ARG A 95 7.91 3.21 1.01
CA ARG A 95 6.93 4.30 0.81
C ARG A 95 7.64 5.64 0.56
N GLN A 96 8.62 5.99 1.41
CA GLN A 96 9.39 7.24 1.29
C GLN A 96 10.16 7.27 -0.04
N THR A 97 10.86 6.19 -0.39
CA THR A 97 11.57 6.05 -1.67
C THR A 97 10.63 6.21 -2.87
N VAL A 98 9.44 5.64 -2.80
CA VAL A 98 8.42 5.76 -3.86
C VAL A 98 7.94 7.19 -4.02
N ILE A 99 7.76 7.94 -2.93
CA ILE A 99 7.43 9.37 -2.98
C ILE A 99 8.53 10.16 -3.70
N GLU A 100 9.79 9.89 -3.40
CA GLU A 100 10.94 10.56 -4.05
C GLU A 100 11.02 10.21 -5.55
N ILE A 101 10.86 8.95 -5.93
CA ILE A 101 10.84 8.52 -7.33
C ILE A 101 9.66 9.21 -8.06
N ALA A 102 8.48 9.21 -7.49
CA ALA A 102 7.32 9.85 -8.09
C ALA A 102 7.57 11.34 -8.33
N LYS A 103 8.15 12.05 -7.36
CA LYS A 103 8.56 13.47 -7.52
C LYS A 103 9.56 13.64 -8.67
N SER A 104 10.57 12.75 -8.80
CA SER A 104 11.54 12.80 -9.89
C SER A 104 10.91 12.54 -11.27
N MET A 105 9.77 11.87 -11.31
CA MET A 105 8.95 11.63 -12.50
C MET A 105 7.90 12.73 -12.74
N ASN A 106 7.96 13.86 -12.01
CA ASN A 106 6.98 14.94 -12.02
C ASN A 106 5.54 14.48 -11.70
N ILE A 107 5.42 13.49 -10.82
CA ILE A 107 4.12 13.03 -10.31
C ILE A 107 3.88 13.69 -8.96
N VAL A 108 2.77 14.40 -8.83
CA VAL A 108 2.35 14.98 -7.55
C VAL A 108 1.92 13.88 -6.61
N VAL A 109 2.38 13.94 -5.35
CA VAL A 109 2.01 13.00 -4.29
C VAL A 109 1.39 13.75 -3.12
N HIS A 110 0.17 13.38 -2.76
CA HIS A 110 -0.58 13.94 -1.64
C HIS A 110 -0.55 12.98 -0.45
N GLU A 111 0.12 13.38 0.62
CA GLU A 111 0.04 12.69 1.91
C GLU A 111 -1.13 13.29 2.69
N ARG A 112 -2.24 12.56 2.85
CA ARG A 112 -3.47 13.06 3.47
C ARG A 112 -4.30 11.97 4.11
N LYS A 113 -5.26 12.33 4.96
CA LYS A 113 -6.32 11.42 5.39
C LYS A 113 -7.18 11.03 4.18
N ILE A 114 -7.51 9.75 4.06
CA ILE A 114 -8.35 9.18 2.98
C ILE A 114 -9.48 8.41 3.64
N LYS A 115 -10.71 8.71 3.25
CA LYS A 115 -11.90 8.01 3.75
C LYS A 115 -12.18 6.77 2.88
N PRO A 116 -12.74 5.69 3.45
CA PRO A 116 -13.15 4.50 2.67
C PRO A 116 -14.11 4.84 1.51
N GLU A 117 -14.95 5.84 1.68
CA GLU A 117 -15.92 6.29 0.67
C GLU A 117 -15.24 6.86 -0.58
N GLU A 118 -14.01 7.36 -0.43
CA GLU A 118 -13.20 7.89 -1.56
C GLU A 118 -12.60 6.77 -2.43
N LEU A 119 -12.58 5.51 -1.97
CA LEU A 119 -11.97 4.39 -2.71
C LEU A 119 -12.54 4.25 -4.12
N SER A 120 -13.82 4.55 -4.31
CA SER A 120 -14.49 4.50 -5.62
C SER A 120 -14.07 5.63 -6.58
N THR A 121 -13.44 6.70 -6.09
CA THR A 121 -13.01 7.85 -6.92
C THR A 121 -11.62 7.66 -7.52
N PHE A 122 -10.85 6.70 -7.05
CA PHE A 122 -9.52 6.40 -7.57
C PHE A 122 -9.58 5.42 -8.74
N VAL A 123 -8.66 5.58 -9.69
CA VAL A 123 -8.58 4.76 -10.91
C VAL A 123 -7.42 3.76 -10.88
N GLY A 124 -6.52 3.87 -9.92
CA GLY A 124 -5.40 2.95 -9.72
C GLY A 124 -5.03 2.82 -8.25
N CYS A 125 -4.41 1.72 -7.89
CA CYS A 125 -3.97 1.44 -6.53
C CYS A 125 -2.74 0.53 -6.53
N PHE A 126 -1.84 0.71 -5.56
CA PHE A 126 -0.68 -0.17 -5.37
C PHE A 126 -0.18 -0.17 -3.93
N LEU A 127 0.48 -1.24 -3.55
CA LEU A 127 1.16 -1.40 -2.26
C LEU A 127 2.65 -1.14 -2.39
N THR A 128 3.27 -0.74 -1.27
CA THR A 128 4.72 -0.55 -1.18
C THR A 128 5.29 -1.16 0.09
N GLY A 129 6.32 -1.98 -0.05
CA GLY A 129 7.00 -2.64 1.09
C GLY A 129 8.27 -3.34 0.64
N THR A 130 9.13 -3.74 1.58
CA THR A 130 10.40 -4.39 1.25
C THR A 130 10.17 -5.70 0.47
N ALA A 131 9.25 -6.53 0.91
CA ALA A 131 8.94 -7.81 0.26
C ALA A 131 7.98 -7.63 -0.93
N ALA A 132 6.99 -6.75 -0.81
CA ALA A 132 6.03 -6.44 -1.86
C ALA A 132 6.65 -5.58 -2.98
N GLU A 133 7.75 -4.85 -2.71
CA GLU A 133 8.27 -3.81 -3.58
C GLU A 133 7.17 -2.81 -3.97
N ILE A 134 6.81 -2.73 -5.24
CA ILE A 134 5.62 -2.06 -5.72
C ILE A 134 4.71 -3.11 -6.33
N THR A 135 3.60 -3.39 -5.68
CA THR A 135 2.63 -4.40 -6.13
C THR A 135 1.30 -3.73 -6.47
N PRO A 136 0.85 -3.79 -7.72
CA PRO A 136 -0.45 -3.25 -8.12
C PRO A 136 -1.60 -3.95 -7.38
N VAL A 137 -2.65 -3.18 -7.10
CA VAL A 137 -3.92 -3.66 -6.54
C VAL A 137 -4.99 -3.49 -7.61
N SER A 138 -5.67 -4.59 -7.96
CA SER A 138 -6.77 -4.58 -8.95
C SER A 138 -8.15 -4.45 -8.32
N GLN A 139 -8.27 -4.71 -7.01
CA GLN A 139 -9.56 -4.63 -6.32
C GLN A 139 -9.40 -4.41 -4.82
N ILE A 140 -10.24 -3.57 -4.23
CA ILE A 140 -10.47 -3.48 -2.77
C ILE A 140 -11.97 -3.60 -2.54
N ALA A 141 -12.41 -4.67 -1.89
CA ALA A 141 -13.82 -5.02 -1.75
C ALA A 141 -14.54 -4.95 -3.12
N GLU A 142 -15.54 -4.08 -3.29
CA GLU A 142 -16.26 -3.86 -4.55
C GLU A 142 -15.54 -2.91 -5.53
N ASN A 143 -14.56 -2.13 -5.06
CA ASN A 143 -13.87 -1.12 -5.87
C ASN A 143 -12.79 -1.76 -6.75
N LYS A 144 -12.86 -1.53 -8.06
CA LYS A 144 -11.91 -2.07 -9.06
C LYS A 144 -10.97 -0.98 -9.55
N TYR A 145 -9.70 -1.34 -9.71
CA TYR A 145 -8.63 -0.44 -10.16
C TYR A 145 -7.94 -1.01 -11.39
N LYS A 146 -7.48 -0.11 -12.26
CA LYS A 146 -6.68 -0.50 -13.44
C LYS A 146 -5.20 -0.53 -13.07
N VAL A 147 -4.53 -1.63 -13.40
CA VAL A 147 -3.07 -1.65 -13.48
C VAL A 147 -2.68 -0.86 -14.73
N CYS A 148 -1.96 0.24 -14.55
CA CYS A 148 -1.63 1.17 -15.62
C CYS A 148 -0.12 1.38 -15.75
N ASP A 149 0.33 1.83 -16.92
CA ASP A 149 1.76 2.04 -17.23
C ASP A 149 2.46 2.94 -16.22
N ARG A 150 1.77 3.94 -15.65
CA ARG A 150 2.35 4.83 -14.65
C ARG A 150 2.79 4.07 -13.39
N ILE A 151 2.00 3.11 -12.92
CA ILE A 151 2.33 2.25 -11.78
C ILE A 151 3.44 1.26 -12.17
N LEU A 152 3.39 0.69 -13.38
CA LEU A 152 4.40 -0.24 -13.87
C LEU A 152 5.76 0.45 -14.06
N ASN A 153 5.78 1.65 -14.64
CA ASN A 153 7.00 2.46 -14.81
C ASN A 153 7.61 2.87 -13.47
N LEU A 154 6.78 3.18 -12.47
CA LEU A 154 7.22 3.44 -11.10
C LEU A 154 7.88 2.20 -10.50
N SER A 155 7.27 1.02 -10.67
CA SER A 155 7.78 -0.27 -10.21
C SER A 155 9.13 -0.60 -10.86
N GLU A 156 9.27 -0.37 -12.17
CA GLU A 156 10.53 -0.55 -12.88
C GLU A 156 11.63 0.39 -12.36
N SER A 157 11.29 1.66 -12.16
CA SER A 157 12.23 2.67 -11.64
C SER A 157 12.71 2.32 -10.23
N TYR A 158 11.80 1.87 -9.36
CA TYR A 158 12.14 1.35 -8.04
C TYR A 158 13.06 0.12 -8.14
N GLY A 159 12.72 -0.85 -9.00
CA GLY A 159 13.52 -2.06 -9.22
C GLY A 159 14.94 -1.75 -9.69
N LYS A 160 15.12 -0.78 -10.59
CA LYS A 160 16.43 -0.29 -11.04
C LYS A 160 17.23 0.33 -9.90
N LEU A 161 16.59 1.08 -9.02
CA LEU A 161 17.24 1.74 -7.88
C LEU A 161 17.78 0.72 -6.88
N VAL A 162 16.93 -0.23 -6.44
CA VAL A 162 17.29 -1.19 -5.38
C VAL A 162 18.21 -2.31 -5.84
N ARG A 163 18.28 -2.56 -7.16
CA ARG A 163 19.14 -3.58 -7.77
C ARG A 163 20.39 -3.00 -8.45
N LYS A 164 20.70 -1.72 -8.27
CA LYS A 164 21.97 -1.15 -8.76
C LYS A 164 23.12 -1.97 -8.19
N LYS A 165 23.81 -2.75 -9.06
CA LYS A 165 25.12 -3.30 -8.70
C LYS A 165 26.02 -2.12 -8.37
N LYS A 166 26.64 -2.12 -7.17
CA LYS A 166 27.77 -1.23 -6.91
C LYS A 166 28.77 -1.47 -8.04
N ALA A 167 29.13 -0.41 -8.77
CA ALA A 167 30.29 -0.50 -9.65
C ALA A 167 31.46 -0.94 -8.76
N ALA A 168 32.12 -2.04 -9.16
CA ALA A 168 33.28 -2.57 -8.46
C ALA A 168 34.44 -1.60 -8.59
#